data_04f5e09352f50702bfccf68d9340fdfa
#
_entry.id   04f5e09352f50702bfccf68d9340fdfa
#
_cell.length_a   1.000
_cell.length_b   1.000
_cell.length_c   1.000
_cell.angle_alpha   90.00
_cell.angle_beta   90.00
_cell.angle_gamma   90.00
#
_symmetry.space_group_name_H-M   'P 1'
#
loop_
_entity.id
_entity.type
_entity.pdbx_description
1 polymer ?
#
loop_
_entity_poly.entity_id
_entity_poly.type
_entity_poly.pdbx_seq_one_letter_code
_entity_poly.pdbx_strand_id
1 'polypeptide(L)'
;SGMKEDKSELFAYHIADNGAPMIDASPVSMACTVEDVYKTEGFESFICKIAATYADESVLDSSGRLDYNILKPVLFEMPTYQYLKTGEVLGKCMSMGKEEL
;
A
#
# COMPACT_ATOMS: atom_id res chain seq x y z
N SER A 1 15.12 9.72 18.01
CA SER A 1 14.99 9.05 16.74
C SER A 1 14.64 7.59 16.91
N GLY A 2 13.82 7.07 16.01
CA GLY A 2 13.43 5.65 16.02
C GLY A 2 14.57 4.67 15.83
N MET A 3 15.77 5.15 15.57
CA MET A 3 16.92 4.29 15.37
C MET A 3 17.43 3.62 16.65
N LYS A 4 17.05 4.14 17.80
CA LYS A 4 17.45 3.54 19.08
C LYS A 4 16.46 2.50 19.60
N GLU A 5 15.30 2.41 18.97
CA GLU A 5 14.25 1.46 19.35
C GLU A 5 14.01 0.47 18.22
N ASP A 6 13.70 -0.76 18.60
CA ASP A 6 13.25 -1.75 17.65
C ASP A 6 11.80 -1.43 17.31
N LYS A 7 11.57 -0.89 16.12
CA LYS A 7 10.23 -0.48 15.69
C LYS A 7 9.24 -1.65 15.57
N SER A 8 9.73 -2.88 15.49
CA SER A 8 8.86 -4.05 15.47
C SER A 8 8.11 -4.23 16.80
N GLU A 9 8.58 -3.63 17.89
CA GLU A 9 7.89 -3.67 19.17
C GLU A 9 6.70 -2.72 19.24
N LEU A 10 6.64 -1.71 18.36
CA LEU A 10 5.56 -0.71 18.37
C LEU A 10 4.27 -1.25 17.77
N PHE A 11 4.34 -2.26 16.93
CA PHE A 11 3.18 -2.81 16.23
C PHE A 11 3.18 -4.32 16.30
N ALA A 12 2.02 -4.90 16.55
CA ALA A 12 1.86 -6.33 16.40
C ALA A 12 2.02 -6.71 14.92
N TYR A 13 2.69 -7.80 14.65
CA TYR A 13 2.92 -8.26 13.29
C TYR A 13 2.93 -9.78 13.24
N HIS A 14 2.77 -10.30 12.05
CA HIS A 14 2.93 -11.72 11.75
C HIS A 14 3.76 -11.88 10.49
N ILE A 15 4.16 -13.11 10.21
CA ILE A 15 5.04 -13.40 9.08
C ILE A 15 4.21 -13.97 7.92
N ALA A 16 4.34 -13.36 6.74
CA ALA A 16 3.70 -13.85 5.53
C ALA A 16 4.39 -15.12 5.02
N ASP A 17 3.75 -15.82 4.08
CA ASP A 17 4.29 -17.07 3.52
C ASP A 17 5.68 -16.92 2.91
N ASN A 18 6.00 -15.76 2.37
CA ASN A 18 7.32 -15.49 1.80
C ASN A 18 8.34 -15.04 2.85
N GLY A 19 7.99 -15.05 4.13
CA GLY A 19 8.88 -14.65 5.22
C GLY A 19 8.88 -13.17 5.55
N ALA A 20 8.12 -12.36 4.85
CA ALA A 20 8.06 -10.91 5.10
C ALA A 20 7.20 -10.59 6.32
N PRO A 21 7.58 -9.63 7.16
CA PRO A 21 6.74 -9.20 8.28
C PRO A 21 5.56 -8.38 7.77
N MET A 22 4.41 -8.58 8.38
CA MET A 22 3.17 -7.87 8.06
C MET A 22 2.61 -7.24 9.32
N ILE A 23 2.34 -5.94 9.27
CA ILE A 23 1.78 -5.21 10.42
C ILE A 23 0.29 -5.51 10.52
N ASP A 24 -0.15 -6.03 11.67
CA ASP A 24 -1.54 -6.45 11.87
C ASP A 24 -2.52 -5.29 11.77
N ALA A 25 -2.12 -4.10 12.15
CA ALA A 25 -2.98 -2.91 12.12
C ALA A 25 -3.24 -2.40 10.70
N SER A 26 -2.44 -2.83 9.71
CA SER A 26 -2.62 -2.41 8.33
C SER A 26 -3.78 -3.16 7.68
N PRO A 27 -4.81 -2.47 7.16
CA PRO A 27 -5.96 -3.16 6.57
C PRO A 27 -5.63 -3.82 5.24
N VAL A 28 -4.59 -3.38 4.55
CA VAL A 28 -4.12 -4.01 3.31
C VAL A 28 -2.60 -4.09 3.35
N SER A 29 -2.06 -5.24 3.01
CA SER A 29 -0.62 -5.46 2.98
C SER A 29 -0.23 -6.24 1.74
N MET A 30 0.89 -5.91 1.16
CA MET A 30 1.47 -6.64 0.05
C MET A 30 2.78 -7.27 0.49
N ALA A 31 2.87 -8.59 0.41
CA ALA A 31 4.12 -9.30 0.67
C ALA A 31 4.90 -9.36 -0.64
N CYS A 32 6.09 -8.78 -0.63
CA CYS A 32 6.88 -8.60 -1.84
C CYS A 32 8.22 -9.30 -1.74
N THR A 33 8.77 -9.65 -2.89
CA THR A 33 10.13 -10.16 -3.02
C THR A 33 10.92 -9.19 -3.87
N VAL A 34 12.10 -8.80 -3.42
CA VAL A 34 12.95 -7.88 -4.17
C VAL A 34 13.54 -8.60 -5.38
N GLU A 35 13.31 -8.09 -6.56
CA GLU A 35 13.85 -8.64 -7.80
C GLU A 35 15.07 -7.86 -8.27
N ASP A 36 15.10 -6.56 -8.07
CA ASP A 36 16.19 -5.72 -8.55
C ASP A 36 16.30 -4.50 -7.67
N VAL A 37 17.48 -3.89 -7.69
CA VAL A 37 17.75 -2.67 -6.93
C VAL A 37 18.41 -1.68 -7.89
N TYR A 38 17.82 -0.51 -8.01
CA TYR A 38 18.39 0.59 -8.77
C TYR A 38 19.02 1.58 -7.80
N LYS A 39 20.32 1.76 -7.91
CA LYS A 39 21.06 2.65 -7.01
C LYS A 39 21.36 3.96 -7.69
N THR A 40 20.98 5.04 -7.04
CA THR A 40 21.35 6.38 -7.45
C THR A 40 22.14 7.03 -6.32
N GLU A 41 22.77 8.15 -6.62
CA GLU A 41 23.47 8.89 -5.60
C GLU A 41 22.47 9.36 -4.53
N GLY A 42 22.65 8.87 -3.32
CA GLY A 42 21.83 9.25 -2.19
C GLY A 42 20.66 8.35 -1.85
N PHE A 43 20.21 7.44 -2.74
CA PHE A 43 19.16 6.49 -2.40
C PHE A 43 19.14 5.27 -3.30
N GLU A 44 18.35 4.29 -2.88
CA GLU A 44 18.15 3.05 -3.62
C GLU A 44 16.66 2.87 -3.88
N SER A 45 16.33 2.38 -5.09
CA SER A 45 14.96 2.01 -5.45
C SER A 45 14.88 0.50 -5.61
N PHE A 46 13.96 -0.12 -4.88
CA PHE A 46 13.76 -1.56 -4.92
C PHE A 46 12.63 -1.89 -5.88
N ILE A 47 12.91 -2.76 -6.83
CA ILE A 47 11.89 -3.27 -7.76
C ILE A 47 11.47 -4.63 -7.22
N CYS A 48 10.19 -4.73 -6.87
CA CYS A 48 9.69 -5.89 -6.16
C CYS A 48 8.59 -6.59 -6.94
N LYS A 49 8.57 -7.91 -6.83
CA LYS A 49 7.45 -8.72 -7.29
C LYS A 49 6.48 -8.86 -6.12
N ILE A 50 5.20 -8.62 -6.35
CA ILE A 50 4.17 -8.84 -5.34
C ILE A 50 3.88 -10.34 -5.29
N ALA A 51 4.24 -10.98 -4.19
CA ALA A 51 4.00 -12.42 -4.00
C ALA A 51 2.55 -12.68 -3.59
N ALA A 52 1.99 -11.83 -2.73
CA ALA A 52 0.61 -11.95 -2.27
C ALA A 52 0.11 -10.62 -1.72
N THR A 53 -1.19 -10.39 -1.83
CA THR A 53 -1.86 -9.24 -1.25
C THR A 53 -2.89 -9.73 -0.25
N TYR A 54 -2.90 -9.12 0.93
CA TYR A 54 -3.79 -9.49 2.04
C TYR A 54 -4.64 -8.28 2.38
N ALA A 55 -5.91 -8.50 2.62
CA ALA A 55 -6.84 -7.43 2.98
C ALA A 55 -7.78 -7.90 4.07
N ASP A 56 -8.09 -7.01 5.01
CA ASP A 56 -9.12 -7.27 6.02
C ASP A 56 -10.50 -7.30 5.35
N GLU A 57 -11.37 -8.17 5.81
CA GLU A 57 -12.74 -8.22 5.29
C GLU A 57 -13.47 -6.88 5.46
N SER A 58 -13.11 -6.11 6.48
CA SER A 58 -13.74 -4.82 6.77
C SER A 58 -13.58 -3.79 5.65
N VAL A 59 -12.58 -3.95 4.78
CA VAL A 59 -12.34 -3.02 3.68
C VAL A 59 -12.74 -3.60 2.32
N LEU A 60 -13.45 -4.73 2.32
CA LEU A 60 -13.93 -5.37 1.11
C LEU A 60 -15.42 -5.09 0.90
N ASP A 61 -15.83 -5.03 -0.36
CA ASP A 61 -17.24 -4.93 -0.70
C ASP A 61 -17.90 -6.32 -0.73
N SER A 62 -19.18 -6.36 -1.07
CA SER A 62 -19.94 -7.62 -1.10
C SER A 62 -19.45 -8.62 -2.16
N SER A 63 -18.68 -8.16 -3.14
CA SER A 63 -18.09 -9.03 -4.16
C SER A 63 -16.68 -9.48 -3.82
N GLY A 64 -16.15 -9.09 -2.66
CA GLY A 64 -14.82 -9.46 -2.21
C GLY A 64 -13.70 -8.59 -2.78
N ARG A 65 -14.03 -7.42 -3.30
CA ARG A 65 -13.05 -6.47 -3.82
C ARG A 65 -12.85 -5.32 -2.86
N LEU A 66 -11.72 -4.65 -2.96
CA LEU A 66 -11.44 -3.48 -2.13
C LEU A 66 -12.50 -2.40 -2.37
N ASP A 67 -13.07 -1.90 -1.28
CA ASP A 67 -14.02 -0.79 -1.33
C ASP A 67 -13.28 0.49 -0.96
N TYR A 68 -13.04 1.34 -1.95
CA TYR A 68 -12.26 2.57 -1.76
C TYR A 68 -13.04 3.67 -1.04
N ASN A 69 -14.33 3.47 -0.79
CA ASN A 69 -15.08 4.36 0.11
C ASN A 69 -14.78 4.06 1.56
N ILE A 70 -14.32 2.85 1.85
CA ILE A 70 -13.92 2.43 3.20
C ILE A 70 -12.41 2.55 3.37
N LEU A 71 -11.68 1.85 2.49
CA LEU A 71 -10.23 1.98 2.42
C LEU A 71 -9.90 3.26 1.68
N LYS A 72 -9.32 4.20 2.37
CA LYS A 72 -8.96 5.49 1.78
C LYS A 72 -7.45 5.65 1.83
N PRO A 73 -6.73 5.10 0.84
CA PRO A 73 -5.27 5.22 0.83
C PRO A 73 -4.87 6.69 0.82
N VAL A 74 -3.83 7.00 1.55
CA VAL A 74 -3.32 8.36 1.58
C VAL A 74 -2.19 8.51 0.57
N LEU A 75 -2.05 9.72 0.05
CA LEU A 75 -0.95 10.11 -0.81
C LEU A 75 -0.05 11.06 -0.02
N PHE A 76 1.25 10.98 -0.28
CA PHE A 76 2.19 11.93 0.28
C PHE A 76 2.58 12.95 -0.78
N GLU A 77 2.36 14.22 -0.47
CA GLU A 77 2.70 15.33 -1.36
C GLU A 77 4.01 15.92 -0.87
N MET A 78 5.06 15.74 -1.66
CA MET A 78 6.43 16.07 -1.26
C MET A 78 6.70 17.56 -1.06
N PRO A 79 6.30 18.46 -1.98
CA PRO A 79 6.65 19.88 -1.84
C PRO A 79 6.18 20.53 -0.55
N THR A 80 5.02 20.12 -0.04
CA THR A 80 4.49 20.68 1.21
C THR A 80 4.54 19.74 2.38
N TYR A 81 5.05 18.52 2.19
CA TYR A 81 5.13 17.46 3.22
C TYR A 81 3.77 17.13 3.82
N GLN A 82 2.75 17.10 2.98
CA GLN A 82 1.38 16.83 3.44
C GLN A 82 0.91 15.46 3.00
N TYR A 83 0.04 14.87 3.82
CA TYR A 83 -0.69 13.67 3.44
C TYR A 83 -2.05 14.08 2.92
N LEU A 84 -2.43 13.55 1.77
CA LEU A 84 -3.70 13.84 1.12
C LEU A 84 -4.59 12.61 1.16
N LYS A 85 -5.88 12.81 1.36
CA LYS A 85 -6.87 11.75 1.25
C LYS A 85 -7.17 11.47 -0.21
N THR A 86 -7.41 10.19 -0.53
CA THR A 86 -8.06 9.86 -1.79
C THR A 86 -9.53 10.22 -1.69
N GLY A 87 -10.12 10.60 -2.80
CA GLY A 87 -11.53 11.00 -2.86
C GLY A 87 -12.43 9.92 -3.45
N GLU A 88 -13.56 10.34 -3.99
CA GLU A 88 -14.53 9.45 -4.58
C GLU A 88 -14.01 8.77 -5.85
N VAL A 89 -14.63 7.65 -6.20
CA VAL A 89 -14.35 6.96 -7.45
C VAL A 89 -14.88 7.78 -8.62
N LEU A 90 -14.03 8.09 -9.57
CA LEU A 90 -14.42 8.91 -10.73
C LEU A 90 -15.10 8.09 -11.83
N GLY A 91 -14.74 6.80 -11.94
CA GLY A 91 -15.28 5.94 -12.99
C GLY A 91 -14.29 4.84 -13.34
N LYS A 92 -14.67 4.01 -14.28
CA LYS A 92 -13.82 2.93 -14.75
C LYS A 92 -12.95 3.40 -15.90
N CYS A 93 -11.70 2.95 -15.90
CA CYS A 93 -10.83 3.10 -17.05
C CYS A 93 -11.53 2.53 -18.30
N MET A 94 -11.34 3.12 -19.42
CA MET A 94 -11.98 2.76 -20.70
C MET A 94 -13.43 3.25 -20.84
N SER A 95 -14.22 3.23 -19.77
CA SER A 95 -15.58 3.74 -19.79
C SER A 95 -15.60 5.26 -19.78
N MET A 96 -14.76 5.88 -18.96
CA MET A 96 -14.68 7.34 -18.88
C MET A 96 -14.25 7.95 -20.21
N GLY A 97 -13.28 7.33 -20.88
CA GLY A 97 -12.81 7.82 -22.17
C GLY A 97 -13.88 7.81 -23.24
N LYS A 98 -14.77 6.83 -23.19
CA LYS A 98 -15.88 6.74 -24.15
C LYS A 98 -16.95 7.80 -23.89
N GLU A 99 -17.15 8.16 -22.64
CA GLU A 99 -18.16 9.18 -22.27
C GLU A 99 -17.65 10.59 -22.55
N GLU A 100 -16.35 10.81 -22.35
CA GLU A 100 -15.72 12.11 -22.56
C GLU A 100 -15.56 12.45 -24.04
N LEU A 101 -15.44 11.48 -24.88
CA LEU A 101 -15.25 11.64 -26.30
C LEU A 101 -16.56 11.59 -27.09
#